data_27f0a3d261bf607e5a45846582b5dd6b
#
_entry.id   27f0a3d261bf607e5a45846582b5dd6b
#
_cell.length_a   1.000
_cell.length_b   1.000
_cell.length_c   1.000
_cell.angle_alpha   90.00
_cell.angle_beta   90.00
_cell.angle_gamma   90.00
#
_symmetry.space_group_name_H-M   'P 1'
#
loop_
_entity.id
_entity.type
_entity.pdbx_description
1 polymer ?
#
loop_
_entity_poly.entity_id
_entity_poly.type
_entity_poly.pdbx_seq_one_letter_code
_entity_poly.pdbx_strand_id
1 'polypeptide(L)'
;ISMGSSALDKAELIQNYYGLSKSMTGKELHETGISQARELGVRFMEAQVLGVSGFDTFEIKTTAGDLEAECVILATGSQRKTPGIQGLKELEGRGVSYCAVCDAFFYRGKEVAVVGNGDFALHEAEQLQNVTQDVTIYTDGKKPEFSREHPISVNTMKIQAIEGEDKVSGLLMQSDASVQEAETQVKSFYPADG
;
A
#
# COMPACT_ATOMS: atom_id res chain seq x y z
N ILE A 1 -20.59 10.25 2.21
CA ILE A 1 -20.93 8.83 2.36
C ILE A 1 -19.62 8.06 2.46
N SER A 2 -19.54 7.14 3.41
CA SER A 2 -18.34 6.33 3.66
C SER A 2 -18.74 4.96 4.17
N MET A 3 -17.90 3.96 3.95
CA MET A 3 -18.09 2.62 4.55
C MET A 3 -17.50 2.49 5.97
N GLY A 4 -17.19 3.61 6.60
CA GLY A 4 -16.72 3.67 8.00
C GLY A 4 -15.20 3.46 8.20
N SER A 5 -14.52 2.74 7.30
CA SER A 5 -13.08 2.51 7.38
C SER A 5 -12.32 3.29 6.32
N SER A 6 -11.07 3.61 6.61
CA SER A 6 -10.15 4.31 5.72
C SER A 6 -8.86 3.50 5.53
N ALA A 7 -8.23 3.63 4.37
CA ALA A 7 -6.88 3.10 4.17
C ALA A 7 -5.86 3.71 5.15
N LEU A 8 -6.15 4.94 5.63
CA LEU A 8 -5.35 5.64 6.63
C LEU A 8 -5.33 4.91 7.99
N ASP A 9 -6.42 4.21 8.34
CA ASP A 9 -6.55 3.52 9.64
C ASP A 9 -5.47 2.44 9.85
N LYS A 10 -4.83 1.99 8.79
CA LYS A 10 -3.73 1.01 8.83
C LYS A 10 -2.37 1.61 9.21
N ALA A 11 -2.22 2.93 9.20
CA ALA A 11 -0.98 3.58 9.57
C ALA A 11 -0.83 3.62 11.09
N GLU A 12 0.14 2.88 11.64
CA GLU A 12 0.39 2.81 13.08
C GLU A 12 0.98 4.11 13.63
N LEU A 13 1.77 4.82 12.83
CA LEU A 13 2.44 6.05 13.23
C LEU A 13 2.59 7.00 12.04
N ILE A 14 2.09 8.22 12.20
CA ILE A 14 2.24 9.32 11.24
C ILE A 14 3.04 10.43 11.90
N GLN A 15 4.19 10.77 11.30
CA GLN A 15 5.11 11.82 11.80
C GLN A 15 5.38 12.90 10.75
N ASN A 16 5.11 12.62 9.49
CA ASN A 16 5.48 13.44 8.34
C ASN A 16 4.32 14.23 7.72
N TYR A 17 3.21 14.36 8.43
CA TYR A 17 2.09 15.19 7.98
C TYR A 17 2.26 16.60 8.53
N TYR A 18 2.42 17.58 7.62
CA TYR A 18 2.59 18.98 7.99
C TYR A 18 1.38 19.50 8.79
N GLY A 19 1.65 20.12 9.93
CA GLY A 19 0.62 20.67 10.83
C GLY A 19 0.29 19.78 12.03
N LEU A 20 0.84 18.56 12.12
CA LEU A 20 0.73 17.77 13.35
C LEU A 20 1.68 18.31 14.40
N SER A 21 1.16 18.61 15.60
CA SER A 21 1.97 19.02 16.76
C SER A 21 2.69 17.85 17.44
N LYS A 22 2.21 16.62 17.20
CA LYS A 22 2.78 15.34 17.69
C LYS A 22 2.42 14.22 16.73
N SER A 23 3.19 13.15 16.79
CA SER A 23 2.87 11.92 16.07
C SER A 23 1.52 11.37 16.52
N MET A 24 0.79 10.75 15.58
CA MET A 24 -0.48 10.08 15.84
C MET A 24 -0.66 8.88 14.92
N THR A 25 -1.61 8.02 15.24
CA THR A 25 -2.01 6.93 14.36
C THR A 25 -2.85 7.44 13.19
N GLY A 26 -2.92 6.66 12.11
CA GLY A 26 -3.79 7.00 10.99
C GLY A 26 -5.26 7.05 11.38
N LYS A 27 -5.68 6.18 12.32
CA LYS A 27 -7.03 6.17 12.87
C LYS A 27 -7.36 7.48 13.60
N GLU A 28 -6.47 7.94 14.47
CA GLU A 28 -6.64 9.24 15.18
C GLU A 28 -6.70 10.41 14.21
N LEU A 29 -5.90 10.39 13.13
CA LEU A 29 -5.92 11.44 12.11
C LEU A 29 -7.24 11.40 11.31
N HIS A 30 -7.72 10.22 10.96
CA HIS A 30 -9.01 10.02 10.29
C HIS A 30 -10.17 10.53 11.15
N GLU A 31 -10.23 10.15 12.41
CA GLU A 31 -11.26 10.59 13.36
C GLU A 31 -11.23 12.10 13.57
N THR A 32 -10.05 12.68 13.65
CA THR A 32 -9.85 14.14 13.74
C THR A 32 -10.42 14.84 12.50
N GLY A 33 -10.14 14.35 11.31
CA GLY A 33 -10.66 14.91 10.05
C GLY A 33 -12.19 14.84 9.98
N ILE A 34 -12.78 13.72 10.40
CA ILE A 34 -14.25 13.57 10.49
C ILE A 34 -14.84 14.58 11.48
N SER A 35 -14.21 14.75 12.65
CA SER A 35 -14.69 15.73 13.65
C SER A 35 -14.69 17.15 13.12
N GLN A 36 -13.59 17.57 12.50
CA GLN A 36 -13.46 18.89 11.88
C GLN A 36 -14.52 19.11 10.79
N ALA A 37 -14.77 18.12 9.93
CA ALA A 37 -15.78 18.24 8.91
C ALA A 37 -17.19 18.36 9.51
N ARG A 38 -17.49 17.64 10.58
CA ARG A 38 -18.78 17.74 11.30
C ARG A 38 -18.99 19.12 11.93
N GLU A 39 -17.93 19.69 12.51
CA GLU A 39 -17.95 21.06 13.06
C GLU A 39 -18.27 22.11 11.98
N LEU A 40 -17.90 21.85 10.73
CA LEU A 40 -18.23 22.67 9.56
C LEU A 40 -19.63 22.35 8.99
N GLY A 41 -20.42 21.51 9.64
CA GLY A 41 -21.79 21.16 9.22
C GLY A 41 -21.89 20.04 8.20
N VAL A 42 -20.80 19.33 7.89
CA VAL A 42 -20.85 18.19 6.95
C VAL A 42 -21.59 17.03 7.62
N ARG A 43 -22.58 16.48 6.93
CA ARG A 43 -23.31 15.28 7.35
C ARG A 43 -22.58 14.04 6.89
N PHE A 44 -22.39 13.07 7.77
CA PHE A 44 -21.80 11.77 7.48
C PHE A 44 -22.86 10.69 7.45
N MET A 45 -22.82 9.87 6.40
CA MET A 45 -23.65 8.67 6.26
C MET A 45 -22.71 7.47 6.12
N GLU A 46 -22.84 6.50 7.00
CA GLU A 46 -22.16 5.22 6.85
C GLU A 46 -23.01 4.29 5.98
N ALA A 47 -22.58 4.12 4.73
CA ALA A 47 -23.28 3.30 3.74
C ALA A 47 -22.35 2.94 2.58
N GLN A 48 -22.67 1.87 1.89
CA GLN A 48 -22.07 1.53 0.62
C GLN A 48 -22.85 2.23 -0.51
N VAL A 49 -22.16 2.93 -1.40
CA VAL A 49 -22.74 3.44 -2.65
C VAL A 49 -22.81 2.29 -3.65
N LEU A 50 -24.01 2.02 -4.15
CA LEU A 50 -24.33 0.95 -5.09
C LEU A 50 -24.32 1.44 -6.54
N GLY A 51 -24.58 2.73 -6.75
CA GLY A 51 -24.58 3.35 -8.06
C GLY A 51 -24.80 4.86 -7.98
N VAL A 52 -24.35 5.53 -9.04
CA VAL A 52 -24.60 6.97 -9.27
C VAL A 52 -25.13 7.08 -10.70
N SER A 53 -26.26 7.77 -10.88
CA SER A 53 -26.90 8.01 -12.17
C SER A 53 -27.41 9.45 -12.24
N GLY A 54 -27.79 9.91 -13.44
CA GLY A 54 -28.28 11.26 -13.66
C GLY A 54 -27.30 12.13 -14.43
N PHE A 55 -27.72 13.36 -14.78
CA PHE A 55 -26.93 14.29 -15.59
C PHE A 55 -26.94 15.70 -14.98
N ASP A 56 -28.10 16.31 -14.76
CA ASP A 56 -28.21 17.63 -14.11
C ASP A 56 -28.35 17.50 -12.60
N THR A 57 -29.03 16.43 -12.15
CA THR A 57 -29.12 16.02 -10.77
C THR A 57 -28.71 14.57 -10.70
N PHE A 58 -27.85 14.23 -9.75
CA PHE A 58 -27.35 12.88 -9.55
C PHE A 58 -28.22 12.16 -8.51
N GLU A 59 -28.67 10.97 -8.87
CA GLU A 59 -29.26 10.00 -7.94
C GLU A 59 -28.14 9.07 -7.43
N ILE A 60 -27.95 9.01 -6.12
CA ILE A 60 -26.96 8.16 -5.46
C ILE A 60 -27.69 7.05 -4.71
N LYS A 61 -27.62 5.84 -5.22
CA LYS A 61 -28.19 4.66 -4.57
C LYS A 61 -27.23 4.12 -3.50
N THR A 62 -27.73 3.93 -2.29
CA THR A 62 -26.93 3.41 -1.18
C THR A 62 -27.64 2.31 -0.41
N THR A 63 -26.88 1.58 0.42
CA THR A 63 -27.44 0.57 1.32
C THR A 63 -28.29 1.15 2.47
N ALA A 64 -28.23 2.46 2.70
CA ALA A 64 -28.97 3.16 3.76
C ALA A 64 -30.04 4.13 3.23
N GLY A 65 -30.36 4.05 1.94
CA GLY A 65 -31.35 4.88 1.27
C GLY A 65 -30.74 5.69 0.11
N ASP A 66 -31.61 6.22 -0.73
CA ASP A 66 -31.20 6.98 -1.92
C ASP A 66 -31.08 8.47 -1.59
N LEU A 67 -30.15 9.13 -2.26
CA LEU A 67 -29.87 10.56 -2.11
C LEU A 67 -29.86 11.24 -3.48
N GLU A 68 -30.13 12.54 -3.47
CA GLU A 68 -29.97 13.41 -4.64
C GLU A 68 -28.89 14.47 -4.37
N ALA A 69 -28.13 14.82 -5.39
CA ALA A 69 -27.10 15.85 -5.32
C ALA A 69 -26.92 16.55 -6.67
N GLU A 70 -26.65 17.84 -6.66
CA GLU A 70 -26.27 18.62 -7.85
C GLU A 70 -24.81 18.34 -8.28
N CYS A 71 -23.97 17.89 -7.34
CA CYS A 71 -22.57 17.57 -7.59
C CYS A 71 -22.12 16.35 -6.79
N VAL A 72 -21.28 15.51 -7.38
CA VAL A 72 -20.70 14.33 -6.73
C VAL A 72 -19.18 14.35 -6.88
N ILE A 73 -18.49 14.16 -5.75
CA ILE A 73 -17.04 13.94 -5.72
C ILE A 73 -16.78 12.46 -5.44
N LEU A 74 -16.15 11.79 -6.39
CA LEU A 74 -15.74 10.39 -6.24
C LEU A 74 -14.34 10.33 -5.61
N ALA A 75 -14.28 9.94 -4.33
CA ALA A 75 -13.05 9.79 -3.56
C ALA A 75 -12.99 8.36 -2.97
N THR A 76 -13.21 7.37 -3.81
CA THR A 76 -13.38 5.95 -3.43
C THR A 76 -12.07 5.25 -3.06
N GLY A 77 -10.94 5.90 -3.29
CA GLY A 77 -9.62 5.30 -3.13
C GLY A 77 -9.34 4.20 -4.15
N SER A 78 -8.33 3.41 -3.88
CA SER A 78 -7.97 2.25 -4.69
C SER A 78 -7.92 0.99 -3.82
N GLN A 79 -8.40 -0.12 -4.35
CA GLN A 79 -8.14 -1.42 -3.76
C GLN A 79 -6.84 -1.96 -4.32
N ARG A 80 -5.84 -2.11 -3.48
CA ARG A 80 -4.61 -2.80 -3.88
C ARG A 80 -4.89 -4.29 -3.96
N LYS A 81 -4.51 -4.90 -5.07
CA LYS A 81 -4.45 -6.36 -5.17
C LYS A 81 -3.24 -6.82 -4.37
N THR A 82 -3.47 -7.38 -3.22
CA THR A 82 -2.39 -7.96 -2.42
C THR A 82 -1.99 -9.28 -3.05
N PRO A 83 -0.72 -9.49 -3.41
CA PRO A 83 -0.28 -10.79 -3.91
C PRO A 83 -0.53 -11.87 -2.86
N GLY A 84 -0.91 -13.07 -3.33
CA GLY A 84 -1.19 -14.21 -2.46
C GLY A 84 0.07 -14.90 -1.94
N ILE A 85 1.04 -14.14 -1.43
CA ILE A 85 2.32 -14.63 -0.91
C ILE A 85 2.13 -15.00 0.55
N GLN A 86 2.57 -16.19 0.94
CA GLN A 86 2.53 -16.65 2.33
C GLN A 86 3.39 -15.74 3.22
N GLY A 87 2.94 -15.43 4.44
CA GLY A 87 3.64 -14.55 5.39
C GLY A 87 3.37 -13.06 5.17
N LEU A 88 2.77 -12.67 4.04
CA LEU A 88 2.59 -11.26 3.70
C LEU A 88 1.67 -10.54 4.70
N LYS A 89 0.53 -11.12 5.03
CA LYS A 89 -0.44 -10.52 5.97
C LYS A 89 0.05 -10.57 7.40
N GLU A 90 0.69 -11.66 7.77
CA GLU A 90 1.22 -11.91 9.10
C GLU A 90 2.32 -10.92 9.48
N LEU A 91 3.08 -10.46 8.48
CA LEU A 91 4.21 -9.53 8.66
C LEU A 91 3.89 -8.08 8.23
N GLU A 92 2.61 -7.77 7.93
CA GLU A 92 2.17 -6.40 7.65
C GLU A 92 2.47 -5.49 8.85
N GLY A 93 3.13 -4.33 8.60
CA GLY A 93 3.63 -3.43 9.64
C GLY A 93 4.90 -3.91 10.35
N ARG A 94 5.31 -5.16 10.14
CA ARG A 94 6.52 -5.77 10.75
C ARG A 94 7.61 -6.06 9.72
N GLY A 95 7.79 -5.14 8.76
CA GLY A 95 8.75 -5.23 7.66
C GLY A 95 8.09 -5.36 6.29
N VAL A 96 6.80 -5.69 6.22
CA VAL A 96 5.97 -5.53 5.02
C VAL A 96 5.31 -4.16 5.06
N SER A 97 5.49 -3.38 4.00
CA SER A 97 4.90 -2.05 3.83
C SER A 97 4.33 -1.89 2.43
N TYR A 98 3.36 -0.99 2.30
CA TYR A 98 2.69 -0.63 1.04
C TYR A 98 2.89 0.83 0.65
N CYS A 99 3.76 1.57 1.31
CA CYS A 99 4.04 2.98 1.02
C CYS A 99 5.52 3.28 1.22
N ALA A 100 6.30 3.28 0.13
CA ALA A 100 7.73 3.57 0.20
C ALA A 100 8.01 4.93 0.84
N VAL A 101 7.30 5.98 0.42
CA VAL A 101 7.50 7.34 0.95
C VAL A 101 7.12 7.44 2.44
N CYS A 102 6.05 6.74 2.87
CA CYS A 102 5.60 6.78 4.27
C CYS A 102 6.63 6.13 5.20
N ASP A 103 7.19 5.00 4.78
CA ASP A 103 7.97 4.10 5.62
C ASP A 103 9.47 4.10 5.27
N ALA A 104 9.91 4.87 4.26
CA ALA A 104 11.30 4.93 3.79
C ALA A 104 12.32 5.11 4.95
N PHE A 105 11.96 5.90 5.95
CA PHE A 105 12.84 6.15 7.09
C PHE A 105 13.20 4.87 7.86
N PHE A 106 12.27 3.92 7.96
CA PHE A 106 12.49 2.65 8.66
C PHE A 106 13.41 1.69 7.88
N TYR A 107 13.63 1.95 6.59
CA TYR A 107 14.43 1.12 5.69
C TYR A 107 15.85 1.64 5.48
N ARG A 108 16.23 2.73 6.13
CA ARG A 108 17.56 3.32 5.99
C ARG A 108 18.67 2.29 6.26
N GLY A 109 19.53 2.07 5.26
CA GLY A 109 20.65 1.14 5.33
C GLY A 109 20.26 -0.34 5.47
N LYS A 110 19.03 -0.70 5.10
CA LYS A 110 18.57 -2.08 5.06
C LYS A 110 18.47 -2.56 3.63
N GLU A 111 18.56 -3.87 3.46
CA GLU A 111 18.20 -4.54 2.23
C GLU A 111 16.68 -4.55 2.06
N VAL A 112 16.18 -4.11 0.90
CA VAL A 112 14.75 -3.95 0.62
C VAL A 112 14.36 -4.68 -0.65
N ALA A 113 13.36 -5.54 -0.57
CA ALA A 113 12.70 -6.13 -1.72
C ALA A 113 11.45 -5.33 -2.10
N VAL A 114 11.39 -4.86 -3.32
CA VAL A 114 10.21 -4.26 -3.91
C VAL A 114 9.54 -5.30 -4.82
N VAL A 115 8.27 -5.62 -4.59
CA VAL A 115 7.58 -6.64 -5.38
C VAL A 115 6.64 -6.01 -6.39
N GLY A 116 6.86 -6.31 -7.65
CA GLY A 116 6.09 -5.82 -8.78
C GLY A 116 6.88 -5.89 -10.08
N ASN A 117 6.21 -5.85 -11.23
CA ASN A 117 6.86 -6.06 -12.53
C ASN A 117 6.77 -4.89 -13.49
N GLY A 118 6.15 -3.77 -13.09
CA GLY A 118 5.93 -2.59 -13.95
C GLY A 118 6.50 -1.28 -13.37
N ASP A 119 6.19 -0.19 -14.04
CA ASP A 119 6.74 1.15 -13.74
C ASP A 119 6.42 1.65 -12.34
N PHE A 120 5.33 1.21 -11.73
CA PHE A 120 5.02 1.57 -10.36
C PHE A 120 6.05 0.97 -9.39
N ALA A 121 6.40 -0.31 -9.55
CA ALA A 121 7.45 -0.94 -8.74
C ALA A 121 8.80 -0.26 -8.94
N LEU A 122 9.12 0.11 -10.18
CA LEU A 122 10.34 0.85 -10.49
C LEU A 122 10.37 2.21 -9.77
N HIS A 123 9.26 2.97 -9.82
CA HIS A 123 9.15 4.25 -9.14
C HIS A 123 9.34 4.13 -7.61
N GLU A 124 8.67 3.16 -6.99
CA GLU A 124 8.81 2.91 -5.55
C GLU A 124 10.24 2.51 -5.17
N ALA A 125 10.89 1.66 -5.98
CA ALA A 125 12.27 1.27 -5.76
C ALA A 125 13.23 2.46 -5.86
N GLU A 126 13.05 3.37 -6.80
CA GLU A 126 13.81 4.61 -6.91
C GLU A 126 13.64 5.53 -5.71
N GLN A 127 12.41 5.63 -5.17
CA GLN A 127 12.17 6.39 -3.94
C GLN A 127 12.95 5.80 -2.75
N LEU A 128 12.99 4.48 -2.63
CA LEU A 128 13.72 3.78 -1.58
C LEU A 128 15.23 3.93 -1.72
N GLN A 129 15.76 4.07 -2.94
CA GLN A 129 17.20 4.34 -3.16
C GLN A 129 17.69 5.64 -2.53
N ASN A 130 16.81 6.58 -2.19
CA ASN A 130 17.18 7.78 -1.45
C ASN A 130 17.57 7.50 0.01
N VAL A 131 17.23 6.33 0.54
CA VAL A 131 17.48 5.96 1.95
C VAL A 131 18.32 4.70 2.11
N THR A 132 18.38 3.83 1.10
CA THR A 132 19.23 2.63 1.07
C THR A 132 19.69 2.33 -0.34
N GLN A 133 20.93 1.80 -0.48
CA GLN A 133 21.47 1.37 -1.78
C GLN A 133 21.08 -0.07 -2.13
N ASP A 134 20.63 -0.84 -1.15
CA ASP A 134 20.34 -2.27 -1.27
C ASP A 134 18.86 -2.48 -1.60
N VAL A 135 18.46 -2.08 -2.81
CA VAL A 135 17.08 -2.25 -3.32
C VAL A 135 17.09 -3.21 -4.50
N THR A 136 16.26 -4.24 -4.43
CA THR A 136 16.05 -5.19 -5.52
C THR A 136 14.56 -5.31 -5.83
N ILE A 137 14.20 -5.26 -7.12
CA ILE A 137 12.83 -5.51 -7.58
C ILE A 137 12.65 -7.01 -7.80
N TYR A 138 11.59 -7.57 -7.24
CA TYR A 138 11.19 -8.97 -7.43
C TYR A 138 9.88 -9.01 -8.21
N THR A 139 9.88 -9.68 -9.37
CA THR A 139 8.69 -9.69 -10.24
C THR A 139 7.72 -10.83 -9.94
N ASP A 140 8.00 -11.65 -8.93
CA ASP A 140 7.19 -12.80 -8.52
C ASP A 140 6.84 -13.73 -9.70
N GLY A 141 7.84 -14.10 -10.49
CA GLY A 141 7.69 -14.98 -11.64
C GLY A 141 7.10 -14.32 -12.89
N LYS A 142 6.76 -13.04 -12.85
CA LYS A 142 6.23 -12.29 -13.99
C LYS A 142 7.36 -11.74 -14.86
N LYS A 143 7.07 -11.50 -16.14
CA LYS A 143 7.99 -10.80 -17.02
C LYS A 143 8.10 -9.33 -16.61
N PRO A 144 9.31 -8.75 -16.51
CA PRO A 144 9.49 -7.32 -16.30
C PRO A 144 8.87 -6.50 -17.44
N GLU A 145 8.11 -5.46 -17.09
CA GLU A 145 7.39 -4.56 -18.01
C GLU A 145 7.70 -3.10 -17.68
N PHE A 146 8.99 -2.75 -17.62
CA PHE A 146 9.42 -1.38 -17.37
C PHE A 146 9.49 -0.59 -18.68
N SER A 147 8.96 0.63 -18.67
CA SER A 147 8.94 1.52 -19.85
C SER A 147 10.30 2.15 -20.16
N ARG A 148 11.29 2.02 -19.27
CA ARG A 148 12.63 2.60 -19.38
C ARG A 148 13.71 1.71 -18.77
N GLU A 149 14.95 1.91 -19.20
CA GLU A 149 16.12 1.29 -18.57
C GLU A 149 16.39 1.89 -17.18
N HIS A 150 16.91 1.08 -16.28
CA HIS A 150 17.24 1.47 -14.91
C HIS A 150 18.38 0.61 -14.34
N PRO A 151 19.15 1.13 -13.37
CA PRO A 151 20.28 0.41 -12.77
C PRO A 151 19.88 -0.54 -11.62
N ILE A 152 18.60 -0.57 -11.22
CA ILE A 152 18.13 -1.35 -10.07
C ILE A 152 18.12 -2.84 -10.42
N SER A 153 18.62 -3.67 -9.53
CA SER A 153 18.62 -5.13 -9.68
C SER A 153 17.22 -5.68 -9.78
N VAL A 154 17.01 -6.65 -10.69
CA VAL A 154 15.72 -7.32 -10.88
C VAL A 154 15.88 -8.82 -10.71
N ASN A 155 15.07 -9.41 -9.84
CA ASN A 155 14.96 -10.85 -9.66
C ASN A 155 13.59 -11.31 -10.18
N THR A 156 13.60 -12.25 -11.13
CA THR A 156 12.37 -12.74 -11.78
C THR A 156 11.87 -14.06 -11.21
N MET A 157 12.51 -14.59 -10.17
CA MET A 157 12.05 -15.82 -9.52
C MET A 157 10.71 -15.60 -8.83
N LYS A 158 9.92 -16.68 -8.74
CA LYS A 158 8.65 -16.65 -8.00
C LYS A 158 8.89 -16.67 -6.51
N ILE A 159 8.20 -15.81 -5.78
CA ILE A 159 8.24 -15.77 -4.32
C ILE A 159 7.28 -16.84 -3.78
N GLN A 160 7.78 -17.73 -2.94
CA GLN A 160 7.00 -18.75 -2.27
C GLN A 160 6.45 -18.23 -0.95
N ALA A 161 7.29 -17.58 -0.15
CA ALA A 161 6.91 -17.03 1.14
C ALA A 161 7.77 -15.83 1.55
N ILE A 162 7.23 -15.01 2.44
CA ILE A 162 7.98 -14.03 3.23
C ILE A 162 8.24 -14.67 4.59
N GLU A 163 9.48 -14.70 5.01
CA GLU A 163 9.90 -15.34 6.25
C GLU A 163 10.15 -14.32 7.36
N GLY A 164 9.86 -14.73 8.59
CA GLY A 164 10.07 -13.97 9.80
C GLY A 164 9.14 -14.39 10.91
N GLU A 165 9.57 -14.19 12.16
CA GLU A 165 8.73 -14.39 13.35
C GLU A 165 8.11 -13.05 13.80
N ASP A 166 8.94 -12.17 14.34
CA ASP A 166 8.51 -10.83 14.80
C ASP A 166 8.58 -9.78 13.70
N LYS A 167 9.42 -9.97 12.69
CA LYS A 167 9.62 -9.08 11.55
C LYS A 167 10.15 -9.86 10.36
N VAL A 168 10.04 -9.26 9.17
CA VAL A 168 10.63 -9.83 7.94
C VAL A 168 12.12 -10.11 8.15
N SER A 169 12.54 -11.34 7.85
CA SER A 169 13.93 -11.79 7.87
C SER A 169 14.44 -12.21 6.49
N GLY A 170 13.56 -12.63 5.58
CA GLY A 170 13.94 -13.08 4.25
C GLY A 170 12.78 -13.35 3.32
N LEU A 171 13.12 -13.74 2.09
CA LEU A 171 12.21 -14.25 1.08
C LEU A 171 12.60 -15.68 0.73
N LEU A 172 11.65 -16.60 0.77
CA LEU A 172 11.79 -17.93 0.24
C LEU A 172 11.37 -17.90 -1.24
N MET A 173 12.31 -18.20 -2.12
CA MET A 173 12.09 -18.23 -3.56
C MET A 173 11.77 -19.65 -4.02
N GLN A 174 10.86 -19.78 -5.00
CA GLN A 174 10.59 -21.06 -5.62
C GLN A 174 11.80 -21.45 -6.49
N SER A 175 12.51 -22.54 -6.11
CA SER A 175 13.55 -23.10 -6.96
C SER A 175 12.92 -23.91 -8.11
N ASP A 176 13.42 -23.75 -9.33
CA ASP A 176 13.28 -24.79 -10.34
C ASP A 176 14.01 -26.03 -9.83
N ALA A 177 13.46 -27.23 -10.07
CA ALA A 177 13.85 -28.51 -9.48
C ALA A 177 15.33 -28.95 -9.67
N SER A 178 16.22 -28.06 -10.02
CA SER A 178 17.65 -28.27 -10.27
C SER A 178 18.60 -27.28 -9.55
N VAL A 179 18.08 -26.32 -8.77
CA VAL A 179 18.90 -25.31 -8.06
C VAL A 179 18.50 -25.30 -6.58
N GLN A 180 19.50 -25.38 -5.70
CA GLN A 180 19.34 -25.30 -4.24
C GLN A 180 18.52 -24.08 -3.83
N GLU A 181 17.70 -24.25 -2.78
CA GLU A 181 16.96 -23.18 -2.12
C GLU A 181 17.85 -21.97 -1.89
N ALA A 182 17.55 -20.87 -2.58
CA ALA A 182 18.25 -19.61 -2.38
C ALA A 182 17.50 -18.82 -1.31
N GLU A 183 17.96 -18.92 -0.06
CA GLU A 183 17.58 -17.97 0.98
C GLU A 183 18.15 -16.60 0.63
N THR A 184 17.30 -15.66 0.26
CA THR A 184 17.68 -14.26 0.15
C THR A 184 17.29 -13.57 1.44
N GLN A 185 18.27 -13.11 2.22
CA GLN A 185 18.02 -12.35 3.43
C GLN A 185 17.55 -10.94 3.07
N VAL A 186 16.26 -10.70 3.14
CA VAL A 186 15.63 -9.40 2.89
C VAL A 186 15.06 -8.87 4.21
N LYS A 187 15.43 -7.67 4.60
CA LYS A 187 14.98 -7.07 5.86
C LYS A 187 13.68 -6.28 5.74
N SER A 188 13.17 -6.10 4.53
CA SER A 188 11.93 -5.35 4.28
C SER A 188 11.33 -5.74 2.94
N PHE A 189 10.01 -5.79 2.88
CA PHE A 189 9.24 -6.21 1.71
C PHE A 189 8.22 -5.15 1.32
N TYR A 190 8.16 -4.82 0.04
CA TYR A 190 7.25 -3.82 -0.51
C TYR A 190 6.49 -4.38 -1.72
N PRO A 191 5.19 -4.73 -1.61
CA PRO A 191 4.39 -5.09 -2.76
C PRO A 191 3.94 -3.84 -3.52
N ALA A 192 4.37 -3.72 -4.76
CA ALA A 192 4.11 -2.58 -5.64
C ALA A 192 3.24 -2.97 -6.85
N ASP A 193 2.31 -3.89 -6.68
CA ASP A 193 1.32 -4.24 -7.70
C ASP A 193 0.08 -3.36 -7.51
N GLY A 194 -0.08 -2.34 -8.37
CA GLY A 194 -1.22 -1.46 -8.47
C GLY A 194 -2.23 -1.94 -9.51
#